data_3ae59c119682ac7314e6125cf22392b4
#
_entry.id   3ae59c119682ac7314e6125cf22392b4
#
_cell.length_a   1.000
_cell.length_b   1.000
_cell.length_c   1.000
_cell.angle_alpha   90.00
_cell.angle_beta   90.00
_cell.angle_gamma   90.00
#
_symmetry.space_group_name_H-M   'P 1'
#
loop_
_entity.id
_entity.type
_entity.pdbx_description
1 polymer ?
#
loop_
_entity_poly.entity_id
_entity_poly.type
_entity_poly.pdbx_seq_one_letter_code
_entity_poly.pdbx_strand_id
1 'polypeptide(L)'
;NWCSYEYGFVSLSDTFSTGSSIMPQKKNPDMAELIRGKSGRVYGHLISLLTVMKSLPLAYNKDLQEDKEGMFDTVDTIQKSLDIMAGMLSSMTVNKERMLASTQQDFSNATELADYLAKKGLPFREAHEIVGKLVLECSKAGYYLQDISLERYQQVSPLIEQDIYQTLQSQTAVQRRNSLGGTGFAQIRKELARAKKELKS
;
A
#
# COMPACT_ATOMS: atom_id res chain seq x y z
N ASN A 1 4.61 2.55 -9.12
CA ASN A 1 3.59 3.60 -9.18
C ASN A 1 3.97 4.82 -8.32
N TRP A 2 4.38 4.64 -7.05
CA TRP A 2 4.64 5.77 -6.14
C TRP A 2 5.76 6.71 -6.60
N CYS A 3 6.67 6.25 -7.47
CA CYS A 3 7.72 7.09 -8.07
C CYS A 3 7.25 7.82 -9.35
N SER A 4 6.04 7.53 -9.87
CA SER A 4 5.57 8.20 -11.08
C SER A 4 5.26 9.68 -10.82
N TYR A 5 5.24 10.46 -11.88
CA TYR A 5 4.95 11.89 -11.79
C TYR A 5 3.56 12.18 -11.19
N GLU A 6 2.57 11.36 -11.50
CA GLU A 6 1.19 11.49 -11.03
C GLU A 6 1.11 11.35 -9.50
N TYR A 7 1.83 10.37 -8.93
CA TYR A 7 1.85 10.15 -7.48
C TYR A 7 2.91 11.00 -6.79
N GLY A 8 4.17 10.88 -7.19
CA GLY A 8 5.28 11.62 -6.58
C GLY A 8 5.44 11.39 -5.08
N PHE A 9 5.03 10.20 -4.58
CA PHE A 9 5.02 9.88 -3.15
C PHE A 9 6.41 9.53 -2.62
N VAL A 10 7.25 8.94 -3.47
CA VAL A 10 8.62 8.58 -3.12
C VAL A 10 9.56 8.92 -4.27
N SER A 11 10.82 9.19 -3.92
CA SER A 11 11.92 9.34 -4.87
C SER A 11 13.02 8.36 -4.54
N LEU A 12 13.52 7.65 -5.53
CA LEU A 12 14.69 6.78 -5.41
C LEU A 12 15.97 7.59 -5.64
N SER A 13 17.07 7.17 -5.01
CA SER A 13 18.37 7.77 -5.28
C SER A 13 18.83 7.44 -6.71
N ASP A 14 19.73 8.25 -7.24
CA ASP A 14 20.28 8.07 -8.59
C ASP A 14 21.00 6.72 -8.76
N THR A 15 21.53 6.15 -7.67
CA THR A 15 22.15 4.81 -7.66
C THR A 15 21.18 3.69 -8.03
N PHE A 16 19.88 3.86 -7.76
CA PHE A 16 18.84 2.83 -7.97
C PHE A 16 17.80 3.25 -9.00
N SER A 17 18.08 4.29 -9.76
CA SER A 17 17.22 4.77 -10.84
C SER A 17 18.07 5.07 -12.08
N THR A 18 17.47 5.02 -13.27
CA THR A 18 18.13 5.47 -14.49
C THR A 18 17.45 6.72 -15.04
N GLY A 19 18.27 7.61 -15.61
CA GLY A 19 17.78 8.74 -16.37
C GLY A 19 17.35 8.32 -17.77
N SER A 20 16.67 9.24 -18.47
CA SER A 20 16.39 9.10 -19.90
C SER A 20 17.43 9.88 -20.71
N SER A 21 17.91 9.31 -21.80
CA SER A 21 18.78 10.01 -22.76
C SER A 21 18.07 11.15 -23.49
N ILE A 22 16.73 11.09 -23.54
CA ILE A 22 15.88 12.06 -24.26
C ILE A 22 15.26 13.08 -23.31
N MET A 23 14.93 12.66 -22.08
CA MET A 23 14.26 13.49 -21.07
C MET A 23 15.12 13.57 -19.81
N PRO A 24 15.97 14.58 -19.63
CA PRO A 24 16.91 14.67 -18.51
C PRO A 24 16.26 14.65 -17.12
N GLN A 25 15.00 15.08 -17.04
CA GLN A 25 14.22 15.12 -15.79
C GLN A 25 13.59 13.77 -15.41
N LYS A 26 13.57 12.79 -16.34
CA LYS A 26 12.91 11.50 -16.11
C LYS A 26 13.83 10.57 -15.31
N LYS A 27 13.34 10.07 -14.20
CA LYS A 27 13.95 9.00 -13.40
C LYS A 27 13.06 7.78 -13.45
N ASN A 28 13.61 6.65 -13.87
CA ASN A 28 12.88 5.38 -13.94
C ASN A 28 13.26 4.52 -12.73
N PRO A 29 12.30 3.86 -12.05
CA PRO A 29 12.58 2.97 -10.92
C PRO A 29 13.02 1.58 -11.40
N ASP A 30 14.07 1.51 -12.25
CA ASP A 30 14.48 0.30 -12.95
C ASP A 30 14.78 -0.86 -12.03
N MET A 31 15.42 -0.60 -10.89
CA MET A 31 15.75 -1.67 -9.93
C MET A 31 14.48 -2.32 -9.36
N ALA A 32 13.47 -1.53 -9.04
CA ALA A 32 12.17 -2.06 -8.59
C ALA A 32 11.46 -2.86 -9.68
N GLU A 33 11.55 -2.39 -10.93
CA GLU A 33 10.94 -3.06 -12.08
C GLU A 33 11.65 -4.38 -12.41
N LEU A 34 12.98 -4.38 -12.40
CA LEU A 34 13.78 -5.58 -12.62
C LEU A 34 13.58 -6.64 -11.54
N ILE A 35 13.50 -6.25 -10.26
CA ILE A 35 13.21 -7.17 -9.16
C ILE A 35 11.81 -7.79 -9.36
N ARG A 36 10.82 -6.99 -9.72
CA ARG A 36 9.48 -7.48 -10.06
C ARG A 36 9.52 -8.48 -11.24
N GLY A 37 10.30 -8.19 -12.29
CA GLY A 37 10.47 -9.08 -13.43
C GLY A 37 11.17 -10.39 -13.05
N LYS A 38 12.17 -10.35 -12.16
CA LYS A 38 12.93 -11.53 -11.72
C LYS A 38 12.09 -12.53 -10.92
N SER A 39 10.96 -12.15 -10.36
CA SER A 39 10.03 -13.08 -9.73
C SER A 39 9.54 -14.16 -10.71
N GLY A 40 9.32 -13.80 -11.99
CA GLY A 40 8.97 -14.76 -13.03
C GLY A 40 10.04 -15.83 -13.28
N ARG A 41 11.33 -15.45 -13.19
CA ARG A 41 12.46 -16.40 -13.29
C ARG A 41 12.44 -17.41 -12.14
N VAL A 42 12.24 -16.96 -10.92
CA VAL A 42 12.16 -17.81 -9.72
C VAL A 42 10.96 -18.76 -9.78
N TYR A 43 9.78 -18.25 -10.19
CA TYR A 43 8.60 -19.09 -10.41
C TYR A 43 8.82 -20.12 -11.53
N GLY A 44 9.53 -19.74 -12.59
CA GLY A 44 9.90 -20.68 -13.66
C GLY A 44 10.73 -21.85 -13.14
N HIS A 45 11.72 -21.60 -12.29
CA HIS A 45 12.52 -22.67 -11.66
C HIS A 45 11.71 -23.54 -10.71
N LEU A 46 10.78 -22.95 -9.93
CA LEU A 46 9.87 -23.73 -9.08
C LEU A 46 8.99 -24.67 -9.92
N ILE A 47 8.39 -24.17 -10.98
CA ILE A 47 7.55 -24.98 -11.88
C ILE A 47 8.38 -26.08 -12.57
N SER A 48 9.60 -25.76 -13.00
CA SER A 48 10.53 -26.74 -13.56
C SER A 48 10.79 -27.88 -12.59
N LEU A 49 11.16 -27.58 -11.35
CA LEU A 49 11.42 -28.59 -10.32
C LEU A 49 10.19 -29.43 -10.00
N LEU A 50 9.02 -28.82 -9.85
CA LEU A 50 7.76 -29.53 -9.64
C LEU A 50 7.43 -30.46 -10.81
N THR A 51 7.77 -30.07 -12.04
CA THR A 51 7.58 -30.89 -13.25
C THR A 51 8.54 -32.07 -13.26
N VAL A 52 9.81 -31.88 -12.89
CA VAL A 52 10.80 -32.95 -12.74
C VAL A 52 10.32 -33.99 -11.71
N MET A 53 9.80 -33.53 -10.58
CA MET A 53 9.33 -34.42 -9.51
C MET A 53 8.03 -35.15 -9.82
N LYS A 54 7.30 -34.73 -10.85
CA LYS A 54 6.00 -35.32 -11.20
C LYS A 54 6.16 -36.79 -11.60
N SER A 55 5.43 -37.67 -10.91
CA SER A 55 5.33 -39.10 -11.24
C SER A 55 6.66 -39.84 -11.24
N LEU A 56 7.63 -39.43 -10.44
CA LEU A 56 8.87 -40.20 -10.28
C LEU A 56 8.59 -41.56 -9.62
N PRO A 57 9.16 -42.64 -10.13
CA PRO A 57 9.08 -43.95 -9.48
C PRO A 57 9.93 -44.00 -8.20
N LEU A 58 9.74 -45.02 -7.40
CA LEU A 58 10.63 -45.28 -6.26
C LEU A 58 11.98 -45.78 -6.74
N ALA A 59 13.06 -45.24 -6.20
CA ALA A 59 14.47 -45.53 -6.43
C ALA A 59 15.07 -45.00 -7.76
N TYR A 60 16.39 -44.70 -7.69
CA TYR A 60 17.33 -44.22 -8.69
C TYR A 60 16.71 -43.39 -9.85
N ASN A 61 16.39 -42.15 -9.56
CA ASN A 61 15.82 -41.21 -10.55
C ASN A 61 16.89 -40.19 -10.95
N LYS A 62 17.49 -40.37 -12.10
CA LYS A 62 18.50 -39.47 -12.67
C LYS A 62 17.91 -38.11 -13.07
N ASP A 63 16.59 -38.05 -13.26
CA ASP A 63 15.79 -36.83 -13.45
C ASP A 63 16.11 -35.76 -12.40
N LEU A 64 16.37 -36.17 -11.16
CA LEU A 64 16.71 -35.26 -10.05
C LEU A 64 18.09 -34.60 -10.20
N GLN A 65 18.87 -34.88 -11.23
CA GLN A 65 20.08 -34.12 -11.55
C GLN A 65 19.76 -32.73 -12.07
N GLU A 66 18.55 -32.51 -12.60
CA GLU A 66 18.05 -31.23 -13.07
C GLU A 66 17.60 -30.26 -11.92
N ASP A 67 17.71 -30.68 -10.66
CA ASP A 67 17.29 -29.90 -9.50
C ASP A 67 18.23 -28.72 -9.17
N LYS A 68 19.50 -28.81 -9.52
CA LYS A 68 20.57 -27.97 -8.98
C LYS A 68 20.68 -26.61 -9.67
N GLU A 69 20.69 -26.59 -11.00
CA GLU A 69 20.92 -25.35 -11.76
C GLU A 69 19.85 -24.30 -11.46
N GLY A 70 18.56 -24.68 -11.51
CA GLY A 70 17.45 -23.79 -11.19
C GLY A 70 17.47 -23.33 -9.73
N MET A 71 17.88 -24.19 -8.80
CA MET A 71 18.01 -23.85 -7.38
C MET A 71 19.13 -22.83 -7.16
N PHE A 72 20.32 -23.06 -7.69
CA PHE A 72 21.46 -22.15 -7.54
C PHE A 72 21.17 -20.79 -8.18
N ASP A 73 20.61 -20.77 -9.37
CA ASP A 73 20.19 -19.53 -10.02
C ASP A 73 19.12 -18.77 -9.23
N THR A 74 18.18 -19.52 -8.60
CA THR A 74 17.16 -18.91 -7.72
C THR A 74 17.79 -18.26 -6.50
N VAL A 75 18.72 -18.94 -5.82
CA VAL A 75 19.43 -18.40 -4.65
C VAL A 75 20.19 -17.13 -5.02
N ASP A 76 20.99 -17.16 -6.08
CA ASP A 76 21.74 -16.01 -6.59
C ASP A 76 20.83 -14.83 -6.95
N THR A 77 19.72 -15.13 -7.62
CA THR A 77 18.75 -14.11 -8.03
C THR A 77 18.07 -13.46 -6.84
N ILE A 78 17.69 -14.24 -5.83
CA ILE A 78 17.04 -13.72 -4.61
C ILE A 78 18.02 -12.91 -3.78
N GLN A 79 19.23 -13.41 -3.52
CA GLN A 79 20.25 -12.69 -2.74
C GLN A 79 20.55 -11.32 -3.34
N LYS A 80 20.87 -11.25 -4.63
CA LYS A 80 21.12 -9.98 -5.32
C LYS A 80 19.91 -9.05 -5.31
N SER A 81 18.71 -9.60 -5.45
CA SER A 81 17.48 -8.82 -5.40
C SER A 81 17.22 -8.22 -4.01
N LEU A 82 17.51 -8.98 -2.93
CA LEU A 82 17.36 -8.51 -1.56
C LEU A 82 18.38 -7.42 -1.22
N ASP A 83 19.63 -7.56 -1.65
CA ASP A 83 20.68 -6.55 -1.44
C ASP A 83 20.32 -5.23 -2.13
N ILE A 84 19.89 -5.30 -3.39
CA ILE A 84 19.45 -4.12 -4.14
C ILE A 84 18.21 -3.49 -3.50
N MET A 85 17.24 -4.30 -3.08
CA MET A 85 16.02 -3.82 -2.40
C MET A 85 16.35 -3.11 -1.08
N ALA A 86 17.25 -3.67 -0.28
CA ALA A 86 17.69 -3.05 0.97
C ALA A 86 18.38 -1.70 0.73
N GLY A 87 19.29 -1.62 -0.25
CA GLY A 87 19.94 -0.38 -0.65
C GLY A 87 18.95 0.66 -1.17
N MET A 88 18.02 0.25 -2.03
CA MET A 88 16.97 1.11 -2.59
C MET A 88 16.06 1.69 -1.48
N LEU A 89 15.59 0.86 -0.56
CA LEU A 89 14.72 1.30 0.55
C LEU A 89 15.45 2.21 1.53
N SER A 90 16.72 1.93 1.85
CA SER A 90 17.49 2.74 2.78
C SER A 90 17.82 4.14 2.26
N SER A 91 17.89 4.32 0.94
CA SER A 91 18.20 5.59 0.27
C SER A 91 16.96 6.30 -0.30
N MET A 92 15.79 5.72 -0.16
CA MET A 92 14.52 6.27 -0.64
C MET A 92 14.09 7.50 0.17
N THR A 93 13.65 8.54 -0.50
CA THR A 93 13.06 9.73 0.12
C THR A 93 11.53 9.65 0.03
N VAL A 94 10.85 9.90 1.16
CA VAL A 94 9.39 9.94 1.24
C VAL A 94 8.90 11.38 1.19
N ASN A 95 8.05 11.71 0.23
CA ASN A 95 7.39 13.01 0.12
C ASN A 95 6.10 13.02 0.97
N LYS A 96 6.27 13.32 2.26
CA LYS A 96 5.17 13.30 3.23
C LYS A 96 4.06 14.30 2.90
N GLU A 97 4.43 15.47 2.40
CA GLU A 97 3.48 16.54 2.06
C GLU A 97 2.58 16.11 0.90
N ARG A 98 3.19 15.55 -0.15
CA ARG A 98 2.44 15.03 -1.30
C ARG A 98 1.50 13.89 -0.91
N MET A 99 1.98 12.96 -0.07
CA MET A 99 1.17 11.86 0.44
C MET A 99 -0.01 12.37 1.29
N LEU A 100 0.23 13.36 2.18
CA LEU A 100 -0.84 13.94 2.98
C LEU A 100 -1.85 14.68 2.11
N ALA A 101 -1.39 15.51 1.17
CA ALA A 101 -2.26 16.25 0.26
C ALA A 101 -3.19 15.33 -0.55
N SER A 102 -2.70 14.16 -0.98
CA SER A 102 -3.52 13.20 -1.74
C SER A 102 -4.69 12.63 -0.92
N THR A 103 -4.60 12.62 0.42
CA THR A 103 -5.69 12.16 1.30
C THR A 103 -6.68 13.26 1.68
N GLN A 104 -6.43 14.48 1.27
CA GLN A 104 -7.27 15.64 1.55
C GLN A 104 -8.14 16.05 0.35
N GLN A 105 -7.81 15.55 -0.83
CA GLN A 105 -8.48 15.88 -2.09
C GLN A 105 -9.17 14.66 -2.70
N ASP A 106 -9.81 13.86 -1.85
CA ASP A 106 -10.58 12.69 -2.27
C ASP A 106 -11.74 12.43 -1.30
N PHE A 107 -12.46 11.34 -1.51
CA PHE A 107 -13.55 10.88 -0.66
C PHE A 107 -13.19 9.62 0.14
N SER A 108 -11.91 9.36 0.39
CA SER A 108 -11.46 8.21 1.18
C SER A 108 -12.00 8.23 2.62
N ASN A 109 -12.34 9.41 3.11
CA ASN A 109 -12.94 9.64 4.43
C ASN A 109 -14.48 9.43 4.47
N ALA A 110 -15.13 9.10 3.36
CA ALA A 110 -16.58 8.87 3.32
C ALA A 110 -17.02 7.74 4.26
N THR A 111 -16.21 6.67 4.38
CA THR A 111 -16.47 5.57 5.32
C THR A 111 -16.44 6.04 6.78
N GLU A 112 -15.58 6.99 7.13
CA GLU A 112 -15.50 7.55 8.47
C GLU A 112 -16.81 8.29 8.84
N LEU A 113 -17.43 8.99 7.89
CA LEU A 113 -18.72 9.63 8.08
C LEU A 113 -19.84 8.61 8.28
N ALA A 114 -19.86 7.52 7.50
CA ALA A 114 -20.83 6.46 7.67
C ALA A 114 -20.68 5.75 9.04
N ASP A 115 -19.46 5.43 9.43
CA ASP A 115 -19.15 4.86 10.75
C ASP A 115 -19.52 5.82 11.91
N TYR A 116 -19.32 7.12 11.72
CA TYR A 116 -19.71 8.14 12.67
C TYR A 116 -21.22 8.14 12.92
N LEU A 117 -22.00 8.15 11.84
CA LEU A 117 -23.47 8.10 11.95
C LEU A 117 -23.95 6.78 12.55
N ALA A 118 -23.34 5.66 12.19
CA ALA A 118 -23.69 4.37 12.75
C ALA A 118 -23.40 4.29 14.25
N LYS A 119 -22.29 4.87 14.74
CA LYS A 119 -21.97 4.98 16.17
C LYS A 119 -22.96 5.86 16.94
N LYS A 120 -23.58 6.83 16.28
CA LYS A 120 -24.64 7.67 16.83
C LYS A 120 -26.03 7.03 16.75
N GLY A 121 -26.11 5.77 16.33
CA GLY A 121 -27.32 4.96 16.37
C GLY A 121 -28.09 4.84 15.04
N LEU A 122 -27.58 5.41 13.96
CA LEU A 122 -28.21 5.25 12.64
C LEU A 122 -27.83 3.86 12.07
N PRO A 123 -28.79 3.09 11.51
CA PRO A 123 -28.47 1.85 10.82
C PRO A 123 -27.43 2.07 9.72
N PHE A 124 -26.41 1.23 9.63
CA PHE A 124 -25.29 1.44 8.71
C PHE A 124 -25.73 1.61 7.25
N ARG A 125 -26.78 0.88 6.83
CA ARG A 125 -27.32 1.00 5.46
C ARG A 125 -27.85 2.41 5.18
N GLU A 126 -28.54 3.01 6.14
CA GLU A 126 -29.07 4.37 6.02
C GLU A 126 -27.92 5.40 6.07
N ALA A 127 -26.95 5.20 6.97
CA ALA A 127 -25.75 6.02 7.04
C ALA A 127 -25.01 6.02 5.69
N HIS A 128 -24.83 4.85 5.09
CA HIS A 128 -24.17 4.70 3.79
C HIS A 128 -24.91 5.41 2.66
N GLU A 129 -26.25 5.34 2.65
CA GLU A 129 -27.08 6.04 1.66
C GLU A 129 -26.95 7.57 1.78
N ILE A 130 -27.01 8.09 3.01
CA ILE A 130 -26.83 9.51 3.32
C ILE A 130 -25.46 9.99 2.82
N VAL A 131 -24.41 9.26 3.18
CA VAL A 131 -23.03 9.60 2.80
C VAL A 131 -22.85 9.56 1.27
N GLY A 132 -23.43 8.55 0.61
CA GLY A 132 -23.40 8.45 -0.85
C GLY A 132 -24.03 9.68 -1.55
N LYS A 133 -25.15 10.19 -1.02
CA LYS A 133 -25.78 11.43 -1.54
C LYS A 133 -24.88 12.66 -1.33
N LEU A 134 -24.25 12.80 -0.17
CA LEU A 134 -23.32 13.89 0.12
C LEU A 134 -22.08 13.83 -0.78
N VAL A 135 -21.49 12.65 -0.96
CA VAL A 135 -20.33 12.46 -1.86
C VAL A 135 -20.69 12.85 -3.30
N LEU A 136 -21.88 12.46 -3.76
CA LEU A 136 -22.36 12.83 -5.10
C LEU A 136 -22.58 14.35 -5.23
N GLU A 137 -23.12 15.00 -4.21
CA GLU A 137 -23.30 16.46 -4.14
C GLU A 137 -21.94 17.16 -4.23
N CYS A 138 -21.00 16.76 -3.36
CA CYS A 138 -19.65 17.33 -3.32
C CYS A 138 -18.90 17.14 -4.64
N SER A 139 -18.95 15.94 -5.21
CA SER A 139 -18.29 15.63 -6.47
C SER A 139 -18.82 16.48 -7.64
N LYS A 140 -20.12 16.76 -7.68
CA LYS A 140 -20.73 17.62 -8.71
C LYS A 140 -20.38 19.09 -8.53
N ALA A 141 -20.22 19.52 -7.29
CA ALA A 141 -19.98 20.91 -6.94
C ALA A 141 -18.48 21.27 -6.82
N GLY A 142 -17.58 20.27 -6.87
CA GLY A 142 -16.14 20.48 -6.87
C GLY A 142 -15.55 20.80 -5.49
N TYR A 143 -16.17 20.32 -4.40
CA TYR A 143 -15.66 20.43 -3.03
C TYR A 143 -15.69 19.06 -2.34
N TYR A 144 -15.13 18.95 -1.12
CA TYR A 144 -14.97 17.67 -0.40
C TYR A 144 -15.80 17.65 0.88
N LEU A 145 -15.91 16.46 1.52
CA LEU A 145 -16.72 16.31 2.74
C LEU A 145 -16.29 17.27 3.87
N GLN A 146 -15.01 17.53 4.02
CA GLN A 146 -14.51 18.47 5.04
C GLN A 146 -14.90 19.93 4.80
N ASP A 147 -15.34 20.27 3.59
CA ASP A 147 -15.72 21.64 3.22
C ASP A 147 -17.22 21.93 3.44
N ILE A 148 -18.01 20.89 3.75
CA ILE A 148 -19.45 21.03 4.03
C ILE A 148 -19.65 21.78 5.35
N SER A 149 -20.54 22.78 5.36
CA SER A 149 -20.88 23.52 6.59
C SER A 149 -21.66 22.63 7.58
N LEU A 150 -21.54 22.94 8.87
CA LEU A 150 -22.26 22.19 9.91
C LEU A 150 -23.78 22.25 9.70
N GLU A 151 -24.29 23.40 9.31
CA GLU A 151 -25.71 23.60 9.02
C GLU A 151 -26.18 22.65 7.90
N ARG A 152 -25.37 22.52 6.83
CA ARG A 152 -25.67 21.60 5.74
C ARG A 152 -25.62 20.16 6.20
N TYR A 153 -24.66 19.78 7.02
CA TYR A 153 -24.59 18.46 7.64
C TYR A 153 -25.83 18.17 8.48
N GLN A 154 -26.27 19.11 9.31
CA GLN A 154 -27.42 18.96 10.20
C GLN A 154 -28.76 18.88 9.46
N GLN A 155 -28.86 19.51 8.28
CA GLN A 155 -30.02 19.34 7.38
C GLN A 155 -30.15 17.91 6.86
N VAL A 156 -29.03 17.20 6.68
CA VAL A 156 -29.02 15.82 6.20
C VAL A 156 -29.24 14.84 7.35
N SER A 157 -28.62 15.08 8.50
CA SER A 157 -28.84 14.32 9.73
C SER A 157 -28.57 15.19 10.95
N PRO A 158 -29.55 15.36 11.85
CA PRO A 158 -29.37 16.12 13.10
C PRO A 158 -28.37 15.46 14.06
N LEU A 159 -27.95 14.21 13.81
CA LEU A 159 -26.94 13.49 14.58
C LEU A 159 -25.52 14.01 14.32
N ILE A 160 -25.30 14.81 13.28
CA ILE A 160 -23.98 15.33 12.94
C ILE A 160 -23.70 16.59 13.75
N GLU A 161 -22.60 16.55 14.50
CA GLU A 161 -22.14 17.63 15.36
C GLU A 161 -20.76 18.13 14.92
N GLN A 162 -20.23 19.14 15.60
CA GLN A 162 -18.96 19.80 15.28
C GLN A 162 -17.75 18.85 15.23
N ASP A 163 -17.80 17.73 15.97
CA ASP A 163 -16.74 16.70 16.03
C ASP A 163 -16.56 15.91 14.71
N ILE A 164 -17.48 16.09 13.75
CA ILE A 164 -17.37 15.48 12.43
C ILE A 164 -16.08 15.90 11.71
N TYR A 165 -15.70 17.18 11.80
CA TYR A 165 -14.49 17.67 11.13
C TYR A 165 -13.22 17.01 11.63
N GLN A 166 -13.15 16.68 12.93
CA GLN A 166 -12.05 15.90 13.48
C GLN A 166 -12.12 14.44 13.01
N THR A 167 -13.32 13.88 12.90
CA THR A 167 -13.55 12.52 12.44
C THR A 167 -13.08 12.31 11.00
N LEU A 168 -13.28 13.31 10.14
CA LEU A 168 -12.91 13.26 8.73
C LEU A 168 -11.41 13.48 8.47
N GLN A 169 -10.62 13.85 9.47
CA GLN A 169 -9.18 14.00 9.29
C GLN A 169 -8.51 12.64 9.04
N SER A 170 -7.69 12.53 8.01
CA SER A 170 -6.97 11.31 7.64
C SER A 170 -6.17 10.73 8.80
N GLN A 171 -5.52 11.60 9.59
CA GLN A 171 -4.76 11.19 10.77
C GLN A 171 -5.65 10.53 11.83
N THR A 172 -6.84 11.08 12.10
CA THR A 172 -7.82 10.51 13.03
C THR A 172 -8.35 9.16 12.53
N ALA A 173 -8.65 9.08 11.24
CA ALA A 173 -9.09 7.85 10.58
C ALA A 173 -8.05 6.72 10.76
N VAL A 174 -6.78 7.00 10.47
CA VAL A 174 -5.69 6.02 10.66
C VAL A 174 -5.49 5.65 12.13
N GLN A 175 -5.50 6.62 13.06
CA GLN A 175 -5.33 6.36 14.49
C GLN A 175 -6.40 5.42 15.07
N ARG A 176 -7.60 5.40 14.51
CA ARG A 176 -8.70 4.52 14.95
C ARG A 176 -8.52 3.05 14.51
N ARG A 177 -7.63 2.74 13.59
CA ARG A 177 -7.40 1.37 13.07
C ARG A 177 -6.51 0.56 14.03
N ASN A 178 -6.98 0.28 15.24
CA ASN A 178 -6.23 -0.34 16.33
C ASN A 178 -6.48 -1.84 16.51
N SER A 179 -7.20 -2.51 15.61
CA SER A 179 -7.32 -3.96 15.58
C SER A 179 -5.96 -4.64 15.31
N LEU A 180 -5.84 -5.93 15.63
CA LEU A 180 -4.65 -6.70 15.27
C LEU A 180 -4.40 -6.64 13.76
N GLY A 181 -3.19 -6.26 13.35
CA GLY A 181 -2.84 -6.02 11.94
C GLY A 181 -3.33 -4.68 11.37
N GLY A 182 -4.01 -3.85 12.17
CA GLY A 182 -4.46 -2.53 11.76
C GLY A 182 -3.33 -1.52 11.59
N THR A 183 -3.59 -0.46 10.82
CA THR A 183 -2.61 0.59 10.49
C THR A 183 -2.54 1.73 11.51
N GLY A 184 -3.28 1.65 12.62
CA GLY A 184 -3.20 2.65 13.70
C GLY A 184 -1.79 2.77 14.25
N PHE A 185 -1.35 4.00 14.54
CA PHE A 185 0.05 4.25 14.94
C PHE A 185 0.51 3.45 16.16
N ALA A 186 -0.39 3.13 17.09
CA ALA A 186 -0.09 2.28 18.24
C ALA A 186 0.20 0.83 17.80
N GLN A 187 -0.57 0.28 16.88
CA GLN A 187 -0.36 -1.07 16.33
C GLN A 187 0.91 -1.15 15.50
N ILE A 188 1.14 -0.18 14.61
CA ILE A 188 2.39 -0.13 13.84
C ILE A 188 3.61 -0.12 14.75
N ARG A 189 3.59 0.67 15.85
CA ARG A 189 4.70 0.67 16.81
C ARG A 189 4.91 -0.68 17.49
N LYS A 190 3.83 -1.39 17.85
CA LYS A 190 3.92 -2.74 18.42
C LYS A 190 4.52 -3.74 17.44
N GLU A 191 4.05 -3.73 16.19
CA GLU A 191 4.56 -4.63 15.15
C GLU A 191 6.03 -4.33 14.79
N LEU A 192 6.42 -3.07 14.72
CA LEU A 192 7.82 -2.69 14.52
C LEU A 192 8.72 -3.14 15.68
N ALA A 193 8.23 -3.04 16.93
CA ALA A 193 8.99 -3.52 18.09
C ALA A 193 9.13 -5.04 18.06
N ARG A 194 8.07 -5.77 17.69
CA ARG A 194 8.09 -7.23 17.52
C ARG A 194 9.07 -7.64 16.44
N ALA A 195 8.96 -7.09 15.24
CA ALA A 195 9.86 -7.40 14.13
C ALA A 195 11.33 -7.12 14.46
N LYS A 196 11.63 -5.99 15.12
CA LYS A 196 13.00 -5.67 15.57
C LYS A 196 13.54 -6.66 16.59
N LYS A 197 12.69 -7.27 17.42
CA LYS A 197 13.08 -8.31 18.39
C LYS A 197 13.40 -9.61 17.67
N GLU A 198 12.54 -10.02 16.74
CA GLU A 198 12.71 -11.26 15.95
C GLU A 198 13.97 -11.22 15.07
N LEU A 199 14.30 -10.07 14.50
CA LEU A 199 15.52 -9.89 13.68
C LEU A 199 16.82 -9.89 14.50
N LYS A 200 16.76 -9.80 15.85
CA LYS A 200 17.93 -9.83 16.73
C LYS A 200 18.14 -11.18 17.42
N SER A 201 17.18 -12.08 17.31
CA SER A 201 17.24 -13.45 17.81
C SER A 201 17.86 -14.37 16.78
#